data_59f1518dc4e2c47bef886a0f8a8e2970
#
_entry.id   59f1518dc4e2c47bef886a0f8a8e2970
#
_cell.length_a   1.000
_cell.length_b   1.000
_cell.length_c   1.000
_cell.angle_alpha   90.00
_cell.angle_beta   90.00
_cell.angle_gamma   90.00
#
_symmetry.space_group_name_H-M   'P 1'
#
loop_
_entity.id
_entity.type
_entity.pdbx_description
1 polymer ?
#
loop_
_entity_poly.entity_id
_entity_poly.type
_entity_poly.pdbx_seq_one_letter_code
_entity_poly.pdbx_strand_id
1 'polypeptide(L)'
;MRVTRRQFAPYAASAAALAAASPALGQSTNEVIKWRLTSSFPKSLDTLYGAALTIARITGEMTDGKFTLTPFGAGEIVPSLQVLDAVSNATVECGHSYTGYYIGKNPTFIFDGSLPFGLTPRMQNAWMMFGDGRKLMDEVYDSFGVVALPAGQTGG
;
A
#
# COMPACT_ATOMS: atom_id res chain seq x y z
N MET A 1 -52.17 -43.07 -7.76
CA MET A 1 -52.35 -41.63 -7.90
C MET A 1 -51.67 -41.23 -9.20
N ARG A 2 -52.37 -40.87 -10.28
CA ARG A 2 -51.78 -40.53 -11.59
C ARG A 2 -51.55 -39.00 -11.60
N VAL A 3 -50.32 -38.59 -11.58
CA VAL A 3 -49.91 -37.17 -11.69
C VAL A 3 -50.10 -36.73 -13.14
N THR A 4 -50.93 -35.74 -13.40
CA THR A 4 -51.24 -35.25 -14.75
C THR A 4 -50.18 -34.26 -15.23
N ARG A 5 -49.96 -34.20 -16.57
CA ARG A 5 -48.96 -33.30 -17.24
C ARG A 5 -49.06 -31.83 -16.82
N ARG A 6 -50.23 -31.36 -16.37
CA ARG A 6 -50.44 -29.97 -15.90
C ARG A 6 -49.83 -29.67 -14.54
N GLN A 7 -49.51 -30.71 -13.75
CA GLN A 7 -48.90 -30.52 -12.41
C GLN A 7 -47.34 -30.43 -12.46
N PHE A 8 -46.74 -30.82 -13.60
CA PHE A 8 -45.28 -30.75 -13.79
C PHE A 8 -44.78 -29.35 -14.24
N ALA A 9 -45.65 -28.54 -14.86
CA ALA A 9 -45.25 -27.23 -15.39
C ALA A 9 -44.71 -26.24 -14.33
N PRO A 10 -45.30 -26.12 -13.12
CA PRO A 10 -44.78 -25.18 -12.12
C PRO A 10 -43.47 -25.61 -11.49
N TYR A 11 -43.16 -26.91 -11.46
CA TYR A 11 -41.90 -27.41 -10.89
C TYR A 11 -40.70 -27.25 -11.85
N ALA A 12 -40.94 -27.29 -13.15
CA ALA A 12 -39.92 -27.06 -14.16
C ALA A 12 -39.49 -25.58 -14.22
N ALA A 13 -40.41 -24.66 -13.98
CA ALA A 13 -40.12 -23.22 -13.93
C ALA A 13 -39.29 -22.81 -12.69
N SER A 14 -39.53 -23.47 -11.55
CA SER A 14 -38.76 -23.21 -10.32
C SER A 14 -37.33 -23.76 -10.37
N ALA A 15 -37.10 -24.88 -11.08
CA ALA A 15 -35.75 -25.43 -11.26
C ALA A 15 -34.88 -24.57 -12.19
N ALA A 16 -35.48 -23.93 -13.19
CA ALA A 16 -34.78 -23.02 -14.10
C ALA A 16 -34.39 -21.70 -13.42
N ALA A 17 -35.18 -21.21 -12.45
CA ALA A 17 -34.88 -20.00 -11.70
C ALA A 17 -33.70 -20.17 -10.69
N LEU A 18 -33.49 -21.38 -10.16
CA LEU A 18 -32.40 -21.71 -9.28
C LEU A 18 -31.06 -21.87 -10.02
N ALA A 19 -31.06 -22.20 -11.29
CA ALA A 19 -29.87 -22.32 -12.12
C ALA A 19 -29.29 -20.93 -12.54
N ALA A 20 -30.12 -19.87 -12.50
CA ALA A 20 -29.69 -18.51 -12.83
C ALA A 20 -29.01 -17.76 -11.64
N ALA A 21 -29.10 -18.33 -10.43
CA ALA A 21 -28.46 -17.81 -9.24
C ALA A 21 -27.10 -18.51 -8.94
N SER A 22 -26.32 -18.79 -9.99
CA SER A 22 -24.93 -19.14 -9.78
C SER A 22 -24.25 -17.92 -9.14
N PRO A 23 -23.69 -18.02 -7.92
CA PRO A 23 -22.83 -16.95 -7.44
C PRO A 23 -21.76 -16.74 -8.52
N ALA A 24 -21.61 -15.53 -8.99
CA ALA A 24 -20.46 -15.13 -9.78
C ALA A 24 -19.25 -15.36 -8.87
N LEU A 25 -18.73 -16.59 -8.90
CA LEU A 25 -17.42 -16.91 -8.37
C LEU A 25 -16.50 -15.94 -9.08
N GLY A 26 -15.97 -14.99 -8.29
CA GLY A 26 -15.23 -13.85 -8.78
C GLY A 26 -14.31 -14.26 -9.92
N GLN A 27 -14.58 -13.71 -11.10
CA GLN A 27 -13.58 -13.67 -12.13
C GLN A 27 -12.37 -13.01 -11.48
N SER A 28 -11.34 -13.79 -11.19
CA SER A 28 -10.03 -13.24 -10.88
C SER A 28 -9.67 -12.43 -12.11
N THR A 29 -9.90 -11.14 -12.06
CA THR A 29 -9.40 -10.24 -13.10
C THR A 29 -7.90 -10.46 -13.11
N ASN A 30 -7.38 -11.02 -14.20
CA ASN A 30 -5.93 -11.10 -14.47
C ASN A 30 -5.36 -9.69 -14.74
N GLU A 31 -5.89 -8.69 -14.06
CA GLU A 31 -5.49 -7.31 -14.19
C GLU A 31 -4.14 -7.12 -13.51
N VAL A 32 -3.17 -6.71 -14.30
CA VAL A 32 -1.82 -6.39 -13.81
C VAL A 32 -1.83 -4.97 -13.28
N ILE A 33 -1.60 -4.83 -11.99
CA ILE A 33 -1.47 -3.53 -11.32
C ILE A 33 -0.03 -3.04 -11.49
N LYS A 34 0.12 -1.80 -11.97
CA LYS A 34 1.43 -1.16 -12.15
C LYS A 34 1.44 0.17 -11.42
N TRP A 35 2.28 0.29 -10.40
CA TRP A 35 2.45 1.52 -9.63
C TRP A 35 3.84 2.13 -9.88
N ARG A 36 3.89 3.45 -9.85
CA ARG A 36 5.13 4.22 -9.84
C ARG A 36 5.48 4.52 -8.38
N LEU A 37 6.71 4.22 -8.00
CA LEU A 37 7.24 4.52 -6.68
C LEU A 37 8.27 5.65 -6.82
N THR A 38 7.94 6.88 -6.39
CA THR A 38 8.91 7.97 -6.39
C THR A 38 9.69 8.00 -5.08
N SER A 39 11.02 8.11 -5.16
CA SER A 39 11.89 8.14 -3.99
C SER A 39 12.44 9.55 -3.74
N SER A 40 12.54 9.93 -2.46
CA SER A 40 13.27 11.12 -2.04
C SER A 40 14.79 10.94 -2.16
N PHE A 41 15.27 9.72 -2.40
CA PHE A 41 16.70 9.39 -2.43
C PHE A 41 17.20 9.20 -3.85
N PRO A 42 18.41 9.69 -4.16
CA PRO A 42 19.02 9.49 -5.47
C PRO A 42 19.45 8.03 -5.67
N LYS A 43 19.49 7.57 -6.90
CA LYS A 43 19.91 6.20 -7.26
C LYS A 43 21.34 5.85 -6.82
N SER A 44 22.18 6.85 -6.65
CA SER A 44 23.56 6.70 -6.17
C SER A 44 23.66 6.37 -4.67
N LEU A 45 22.58 6.51 -3.92
CA LEU A 45 22.54 6.24 -2.48
C LEU A 45 21.98 4.83 -2.22
N ASP A 46 22.81 3.84 -2.46
CA ASP A 46 22.49 2.41 -2.41
C ASP A 46 21.73 1.98 -1.16
N THR A 47 22.19 2.42 0.01
CA THR A 47 21.63 2.00 1.30
C THR A 47 20.18 2.41 1.48
N LEU A 48 19.77 3.55 0.95
CA LEU A 48 18.40 4.04 1.04
C LEU A 48 17.60 3.68 -0.21
N TYR A 49 18.08 4.04 -1.40
CA TYR A 49 17.35 3.74 -2.64
C TYR A 49 17.23 2.23 -2.89
N GLY A 50 18.19 1.43 -2.44
CA GLY A 50 18.16 -0.04 -2.51
C GLY A 50 16.96 -0.66 -1.79
N ALA A 51 16.41 0.00 -0.77
CA ALA A 51 15.17 -0.44 -0.13
C ALA A 51 13.98 -0.39 -1.11
N ALA A 52 13.85 0.69 -1.89
CA ALA A 52 12.81 0.81 -2.91
C ALA A 52 12.92 -0.27 -4.00
N LEU A 53 14.15 -0.57 -4.44
CA LEU A 53 14.42 -1.65 -5.40
C LEU A 53 14.04 -3.03 -4.82
N THR A 54 14.40 -3.28 -3.56
CA THR A 54 14.10 -4.53 -2.87
C THR A 54 12.58 -4.73 -2.71
N ILE A 55 11.86 -3.69 -2.28
CA ILE A 55 10.40 -3.72 -2.15
C ILE A 55 9.76 -4.02 -3.51
N ALA A 56 10.20 -3.33 -4.57
CA ALA A 56 9.66 -3.53 -5.92
C ALA A 56 9.87 -4.97 -6.41
N ARG A 57 11.07 -5.53 -6.22
CA ARG A 57 11.40 -6.90 -6.59
C ARG A 57 10.54 -7.91 -5.81
N ILE A 58 10.50 -7.81 -4.49
CA ILE A 58 9.74 -8.74 -3.63
C ILE A 58 8.25 -8.68 -3.95
N THR A 59 7.68 -7.49 -4.14
CA THR A 59 6.27 -7.33 -4.50
C THR A 59 5.95 -8.02 -5.83
N GLY A 60 6.81 -7.86 -6.83
CA GLY A 60 6.65 -8.55 -8.12
C GLY A 60 6.75 -10.08 -7.99
N GLU A 61 7.72 -10.58 -7.24
CA GLU A 61 7.91 -12.01 -6.99
C GLU A 61 6.72 -12.63 -6.23
N MET A 62 6.24 -11.98 -5.17
CA MET A 62 5.12 -12.46 -4.34
C MET A 62 3.79 -12.49 -5.09
N THR A 63 3.66 -11.72 -6.16
CA THR A 63 2.41 -11.59 -6.91
C THR A 63 2.48 -12.20 -8.30
N ASP A 64 3.52 -12.98 -8.61
CA ASP A 64 3.76 -13.51 -9.95
C ASP A 64 3.69 -12.43 -11.04
N GLY A 65 4.19 -11.23 -10.76
CA GLY A 65 4.17 -10.07 -11.65
C GLY A 65 2.79 -9.40 -11.81
N LYS A 66 1.78 -9.80 -11.04
CA LYS A 66 0.45 -9.19 -11.10
C LYS A 66 0.39 -7.82 -10.44
N PHE A 67 1.28 -7.55 -9.52
CA PHE A 67 1.49 -6.22 -8.95
C PHE A 67 2.95 -5.83 -9.07
N THR A 68 3.23 -4.78 -9.83
CA THR A 68 4.59 -4.30 -10.08
C THR A 68 4.76 -2.87 -9.63
N LEU A 69 5.89 -2.60 -8.95
CA LEU A 69 6.33 -1.26 -8.59
C LEU A 69 7.50 -0.87 -9.48
N THR A 70 7.45 0.32 -10.06
CA THR A 70 8.57 0.88 -10.83
C THR A 70 9.21 2.01 -10.01
N PRO A 71 10.40 1.79 -9.40
CA PRO A 71 11.09 2.81 -8.62
C PRO A 71 11.73 3.90 -9.49
N PHE A 72 11.52 5.15 -9.07
CA PHE A 72 12.13 6.35 -9.63
C PHE A 72 12.96 7.05 -8.55
N GLY A 73 14.15 7.50 -8.91
CA GLY A 73 15.03 8.24 -8.00
C GLY A 73 14.58 9.67 -7.78
N ALA A 74 15.23 10.31 -6.82
CA ALA A 74 15.00 11.71 -6.48
C ALA A 74 15.07 12.62 -7.70
N GLY A 75 14.05 13.43 -7.90
CA GLY A 75 13.98 14.39 -9.00
C GLY A 75 13.53 13.83 -10.36
N GLU A 76 13.32 12.52 -10.49
CA GLU A 76 12.88 11.93 -11.76
C GLU A 76 11.39 12.17 -12.06
N ILE A 77 10.54 12.20 -11.04
CA ILE A 77 9.10 12.53 -11.17
C ILE A 77 8.81 13.85 -10.45
N VAL A 78 9.20 13.95 -9.18
CA VAL A 78 9.00 15.15 -8.33
C VAL A 78 10.28 15.45 -7.55
N PRO A 79 10.49 16.70 -7.11
CA PRO A 79 11.57 17.05 -6.19
C PRO A 79 11.54 16.21 -4.92
N SER A 80 12.71 15.89 -4.36
CA SER A 80 12.88 14.98 -3.22
C SER A 80 11.99 15.28 -2.01
N LEU A 81 11.74 16.54 -1.71
CA LEU A 81 10.95 16.99 -0.57
C LEU A 81 9.45 17.06 -0.85
N GLN A 82 9.02 16.77 -2.09
CA GLN A 82 7.61 16.81 -2.52
C GLN A 82 6.98 15.42 -2.68
N VAL A 83 7.67 14.37 -2.24
CA VAL A 83 7.17 12.99 -2.38
C VAL A 83 5.85 12.80 -1.64
N LEU A 84 5.73 13.31 -0.41
CA LEU A 84 4.46 13.25 0.34
C LEU A 84 3.33 13.94 -0.41
N ASP A 85 3.57 15.14 -0.95
CA ASP A 85 2.56 15.88 -1.71
C ASP A 85 2.14 15.13 -2.98
N ALA A 86 3.10 14.52 -3.66
CA ALA A 86 2.82 13.78 -4.89
C ALA A 86 1.92 12.55 -4.64
N VAL A 87 2.13 11.85 -3.52
CA VAL A 87 1.25 10.73 -3.12
C VAL A 87 -0.10 11.24 -2.64
N SER A 88 -0.13 12.26 -1.77
CA SER A 88 -1.36 12.85 -1.25
C SER A 88 -2.29 13.36 -2.36
N ASN A 89 -1.72 13.89 -3.44
CA ASN A 89 -2.46 14.41 -4.60
C ASN A 89 -2.67 13.36 -5.69
N ALA A 90 -2.34 12.09 -5.44
CA ALA A 90 -2.42 10.98 -6.39
C ALA A 90 -1.65 11.24 -7.72
N THR A 91 -0.60 12.07 -7.69
CA THR A 91 0.31 12.27 -8.84
C THR A 91 1.09 11.00 -9.13
N VAL A 92 1.43 10.25 -8.08
CA VAL A 92 2.01 8.90 -8.11
C VAL A 92 1.30 8.01 -7.11
N GLU A 93 1.35 6.73 -7.34
CA GLU A 93 0.63 5.73 -6.56
C GLU A 93 1.29 5.48 -5.19
N CYS A 94 2.63 5.56 -5.11
CA CYS A 94 3.34 5.43 -3.85
C CYS A 94 4.66 6.21 -3.84
N GLY A 95 5.19 6.44 -2.62
CA GLY A 95 6.42 7.17 -2.38
C GLY A 95 7.33 6.45 -1.40
N HIS A 96 8.62 6.66 -1.53
CA HIS A 96 9.65 6.22 -0.60
C HIS A 96 10.42 7.42 -0.10
N SER A 97 10.30 7.73 1.20
CA SER A 97 10.82 8.97 1.76
C SER A 97 11.21 8.83 3.23
N TYR A 98 11.73 9.89 3.80
CA TYR A 98 12.02 10.03 5.21
C TYR A 98 11.11 11.09 5.84
N THR A 99 10.44 10.74 6.92
CA THR A 99 9.41 11.56 7.57
C THR A 99 9.94 12.89 8.11
N GLY A 100 11.20 12.92 8.51
CA GLY A 100 11.89 14.14 8.93
C GLY A 100 11.84 15.28 7.90
N TYR A 101 11.68 14.97 6.62
CA TYR A 101 11.54 15.99 5.58
C TYR A 101 10.21 16.77 5.66
N TYR A 102 9.25 16.27 6.41
CA TYR A 102 7.88 16.81 6.48
C TYR A 102 7.53 17.46 7.82
N ILE A 103 8.51 17.59 8.73
CA ILE A 103 8.35 18.27 10.04
C ILE A 103 7.80 19.70 9.87
N GLY A 104 8.18 20.38 8.78
CA GLY A 104 7.65 21.71 8.44
C GLY A 104 6.16 21.72 8.04
N LYS A 105 5.59 20.57 7.66
CA LYS A 105 4.17 20.42 7.33
C LYS A 105 3.35 20.06 8.57
N ASN A 106 3.86 19.12 9.35
CA ASN A 106 3.29 18.72 10.63
C ASN A 106 4.43 18.32 11.58
N PRO A 107 4.65 19.04 12.70
CA PRO A 107 5.71 18.74 13.64
C PRO A 107 5.64 17.32 14.22
N THR A 108 4.48 16.67 14.22
CA THR A 108 4.30 15.32 14.74
C THR A 108 5.11 14.27 13.96
N PHE A 109 5.49 14.55 12.70
CA PHE A 109 6.39 13.67 11.94
C PHE A 109 7.74 13.43 12.61
N ILE A 110 8.14 14.29 13.58
CA ILE A 110 9.37 14.07 14.35
C ILE A 110 9.36 12.75 15.12
N PHE A 111 8.19 12.28 15.54
CA PHE A 111 8.06 11.06 16.34
C PHE A 111 8.21 9.78 15.50
N ASP A 112 8.11 9.86 14.19
CA ASP A 112 8.28 8.69 13.31
C ASP A 112 9.76 8.32 13.03
N GLY A 113 10.70 8.89 13.76
CA GLY A 113 12.13 8.52 13.68
C GLY A 113 13.11 9.68 13.62
N SER A 114 12.68 10.90 13.89
CA SER A 114 13.53 12.10 13.76
C SER A 114 13.77 12.82 15.09
N LEU A 115 13.31 12.28 16.21
CA LEU A 115 13.43 12.94 17.52
C LEU A 115 14.87 12.85 18.02
N PRO A 116 15.59 13.97 18.20
CA PRO A 116 16.93 13.98 18.77
C PRO A 116 16.92 13.35 20.17
N PHE A 117 17.90 12.48 20.45
CA PHE A 117 17.97 11.72 21.70
C PHE A 117 16.71 10.86 22.01
N GLY A 118 15.93 10.56 20.99
CA GLY A 118 14.72 9.74 21.09
C GLY A 118 15.03 8.25 21.18
N LEU A 119 14.13 7.46 20.63
CA LEU A 119 14.24 6.00 20.63
C LEU A 119 15.38 5.53 19.73
N THR A 120 16.11 4.49 20.16
CA THR A 120 17.02 3.77 19.26
C THR A 120 16.20 3.05 18.17
N PRO A 121 16.80 2.66 17.02
CA PRO A 121 16.08 1.93 15.96
C PRO A 121 15.29 0.72 16.45
N ARG A 122 15.88 -0.06 17.39
CA ARG A 122 15.20 -1.20 17.99
C ARG A 122 13.98 -0.79 18.84
N MET A 123 14.12 0.27 19.63
CA MET A 123 13.03 0.79 20.45
C MET A 123 11.93 1.42 19.59
N GLN A 124 12.30 2.12 18.52
CA GLN A 124 11.37 2.68 17.54
C GLN A 124 10.55 1.56 16.89
N ASN A 125 11.20 0.50 16.41
CA ASN A 125 10.50 -0.66 15.87
C ASN A 125 9.56 -1.30 16.89
N ALA A 126 10.00 -1.46 18.14
CA ALA A 126 9.15 -2.03 19.18
C ALA A 126 7.92 -1.16 19.46
N TRP A 127 8.09 0.16 19.51
CA TRP A 127 6.99 1.11 19.67
C TRP A 127 6.02 1.09 18.50
N MET A 128 6.54 1.07 17.27
CA MET A 128 5.70 1.03 16.05
C MET A 128 4.96 -0.30 15.87
N MET A 129 5.59 -1.44 16.20
CA MET A 129 5.04 -2.76 15.90
C MET A 129 4.24 -3.37 17.04
N PHE A 130 4.55 -3.02 18.29
CA PHE A 130 3.98 -3.64 19.49
C PHE A 130 3.42 -2.64 20.50
N GLY A 131 3.62 -1.34 20.28
CA GLY A 131 3.04 -0.25 21.04
C GLY A 131 1.99 0.52 20.23
N ASP A 132 1.61 1.70 20.71
CA ASP A 132 0.62 2.55 20.03
C ASP A 132 1.22 3.44 18.93
N GLY A 133 2.52 3.31 18.65
CA GLY A 133 3.23 4.19 17.70
C GLY A 133 2.61 4.19 16.33
N ARG A 134 2.30 3.01 15.78
CA ARG A 134 1.65 2.86 14.49
C ARG A 134 0.30 3.57 14.45
N LYS A 135 -0.55 3.34 15.43
CA LYS A 135 -1.88 3.93 15.52
C LYS A 135 -1.83 5.47 15.56
N LEU A 136 -0.93 6.02 16.39
CA LEU A 136 -0.76 7.46 16.51
C LEU A 136 -0.23 8.09 15.21
N MET A 137 0.72 7.43 14.55
CA MET A 137 1.24 7.92 13.28
C MET A 137 0.25 7.77 12.13
N ASP A 138 -0.56 6.73 12.11
CA ASP A 138 -1.61 6.57 11.10
C ASP A 138 -2.61 7.73 11.15
N GLU A 139 -2.98 8.26 12.34
CA GLU A 139 -3.84 9.45 12.47
C GLU A 139 -3.22 10.69 11.79
N VAL A 140 -1.89 10.83 11.85
CA VAL A 140 -1.17 11.90 11.17
C VAL A 140 -1.19 11.70 9.65
N TYR A 141 -0.88 10.49 9.18
CA TYR A 141 -0.85 10.17 7.75
C TYR A 141 -2.23 10.25 7.10
N ASP A 142 -3.28 9.86 7.81
CA ASP A 142 -4.67 9.96 7.35
C ASP A 142 -5.05 11.41 7.05
N SER A 143 -4.52 12.39 7.80
CA SER A 143 -4.74 13.81 7.52
C SER A 143 -4.15 14.28 6.18
N PHE A 144 -3.21 13.52 5.62
CA PHE A 144 -2.62 13.72 4.28
C PHE A 144 -3.22 12.77 3.23
N GLY A 145 -4.17 11.92 3.60
CA GLY A 145 -4.80 10.95 2.68
C GLY A 145 -3.85 9.83 2.24
N VAL A 146 -2.86 9.48 3.05
CA VAL A 146 -1.87 8.45 2.74
C VAL A 146 -1.78 7.38 3.82
N VAL A 147 -1.39 6.18 3.43
CA VAL A 147 -1.03 5.08 4.34
C VAL A 147 0.48 4.93 4.34
N ALA A 148 1.10 4.95 5.53
CA ALA A 148 2.53 4.77 5.68
C ALA A 148 2.89 3.35 6.13
N LEU A 149 4.00 2.84 5.61
CA LEU A 149 4.58 1.56 5.98
C LEU A 149 6.08 1.74 6.26
N PRO A 150 6.61 1.27 7.39
CA PRO A 150 8.04 1.30 7.64
C PRO A 150 8.80 0.49 6.58
N ALA A 151 9.75 1.13 5.91
CA ALA A 151 10.54 0.51 4.84
C ALA A 151 11.98 0.17 5.25
N GLY A 152 12.42 0.61 6.42
CA GLY A 152 13.75 0.37 6.95
C GLY A 152 14.20 1.47 7.90
N GLN A 153 15.41 1.30 8.43
CA GLN A 153 16.04 2.27 9.32
C GLN A 153 17.53 2.38 9.01
N THR A 154 18.07 3.57 9.19
CA THR A 154 19.48 3.88 8.89
C THR A 154 20.40 3.70 10.10
N GLY A 155 19.89 3.36 11.24
CA GLY A 155 20.61 3.36 12.52
C GLY A 155 20.56 4.72 13.20
N GLY A 156 21.12 4.80 14.38
CA GLY A 156 21.27 6.02 15.19
C GLY A 156 22.72 6.37 15.36
#